data_f47e88928e3813b3b0a9fad44f8fe748
#
_entry.id   f47e88928e3813b3b0a9fad44f8fe748
#
_cell.length_a   1.000
_cell.length_b   1.000
_cell.length_c   1.000
_cell.angle_alpha   90.00
_cell.angle_beta   90.00
_cell.angle_gamma   90.00
#
_symmetry.space_group_name_H-M   'P 1'
#
loop_
_entity.id
_entity.type
_entity.pdbx_description
1 polymer ?
#
loop_
_entity_poly.entity_id
_entity_poly.type
_entity_poly.pdbx_seq_one_letter_code
_entity_poly.pdbx_strand_id
1 'polypeptide(L)'
;MRKIIAGLLAAAVLCCPGTDAAIATTFDAPIVINHTCTSLESIPFDAIATAQDSCKWHYARLSHGRQLMVGFDLIEAADPFYAAIWPSDGGSLPDEPDMLCIYTDPVTADGYWLGGGIDITRSILAGTPALNISAMSWCTELNTASQSYVQDYLTAMQTLESEFPNVTFVYFTGTAEYDGAYGYNRALRNEEIRSFCVANNKVLYDFEDLDSWWYNPVAEAWEKATYEYEGHIVPVEHPELAGDDAEHTSYESCEQKGRAAWWMMAVLSGWLAPTAVDGGGPGDAGRGPSRSGDFELSCHPNPCNPGTTIGFSLSAPRHTSLSIYDTQGRLVRTLIEQPLAAGKHSIVWNGTNDSGARVASGLYLYRITAAGESSTKKILLLR
;
A
#
# COMPACT_ATOMS: atom_id res chain seq x y z
N MET A 1 -41.75 -48.46 38.55
CA MET A 1 -40.32 -48.36 38.25
C MET A 1 -40.16 -47.66 36.90
N ARG A 2 -39.95 -46.35 36.93
CA ARG A 2 -39.69 -45.55 35.71
C ARG A 2 -38.17 -45.34 35.60
N LYS A 3 -37.56 -45.81 34.51
CA LYS A 3 -36.16 -45.51 34.17
C LYS A 3 -36.07 -44.16 33.51
N ILE A 4 -35.28 -43.25 34.08
CA ILE A 4 -34.91 -41.99 33.51
C ILE A 4 -33.67 -42.22 32.68
N ILE A 5 -33.79 -41.97 31.38
CA ILE A 5 -32.64 -41.98 30.44
C ILE A 5 -32.15 -40.54 30.35
N ALA A 6 -30.94 -40.30 30.85
CA ALA A 6 -30.27 -39.04 30.71
C ALA A 6 -29.62 -38.96 29.28
N GLY A 7 -30.16 -38.12 28.46
CA GLY A 7 -29.54 -37.78 27.15
C GLY A 7 -28.42 -36.79 27.32
N LEU A 8 -27.19 -37.16 26.98
CA LEU A 8 -26.08 -36.25 26.75
C LEU A 8 -26.35 -35.46 25.46
N LEU A 9 -26.59 -34.14 25.57
CA LEU A 9 -26.46 -33.25 24.44
C LEU A 9 -24.96 -32.94 24.24
N ALA A 10 -24.39 -33.51 23.20
CA ALA A 10 -23.11 -33.04 22.67
C ALA A 10 -23.32 -31.70 21.94
N ALA A 11 -22.83 -30.62 22.50
CA ALA A 11 -22.76 -29.35 21.82
C ALA A 11 -21.69 -29.46 20.73
N ALA A 12 -22.13 -29.57 19.48
CA ALA A 12 -21.25 -29.39 18.34
C ALA A 12 -20.86 -27.90 18.27
N VAL A 13 -19.60 -27.60 18.58
CA VAL A 13 -18.98 -26.33 18.25
C VAL A 13 -18.90 -26.29 16.71
N LEU A 14 -19.83 -25.56 16.08
CA LEU A 14 -19.65 -25.15 14.71
C LEU A 14 -18.45 -24.17 14.67
N CYS A 15 -17.30 -24.66 14.22
CA CYS A 15 -16.24 -23.83 13.71
C CYS A 15 -16.81 -23.14 12.46
N CYS A 16 -17.17 -21.85 12.57
CA CYS A 16 -17.40 -21.04 11.38
C CYS A 16 -16.06 -21.01 10.62
N PRO A 17 -16.01 -21.44 9.35
CA PRO A 17 -14.86 -21.13 8.53
C PRO A 17 -14.72 -19.61 8.48
N GLY A 18 -13.50 -19.09 8.68
CA GLY A 18 -13.20 -17.68 8.53
C GLY A 18 -13.74 -17.24 7.16
N THR A 19 -14.55 -16.21 7.17
CA THR A 19 -14.91 -15.54 5.92
C THR A 19 -13.64 -14.85 5.47
N ASP A 20 -12.98 -15.41 4.43
CA ASP A 20 -11.95 -14.69 3.70
C ASP A 20 -12.52 -13.32 3.36
N ALA A 21 -11.87 -12.26 3.82
CA ALA A 21 -12.32 -10.91 3.55
C ALA A 21 -12.19 -10.68 2.03
N ALA A 22 -13.30 -10.73 1.32
CA ALA A 22 -13.31 -10.48 -0.11
C ALA A 22 -12.96 -9.01 -0.35
N ILE A 23 -12.05 -8.75 -1.28
CA ILE A 23 -11.73 -7.40 -1.74
C ILE A 23 -12.97 -6.77 -2.38
N ALA A 24 -13.25 -5.50 -2.02
CA ALA A 24 -14.36 -4.77 -2.61
C ALA A 24 -14.07 -4.47 -4.09
N THR A 25 -15.02 -4.77 -4.98
CA THR A 25 -14.91 -4.53 -6.43
C THR A 25 -15.72 -3.33 -6.91
N THR A 26 -16.53 -2.73 -6.03
CA THR A 26 -17.30 -1.52 -6.29
C THR A 26 -17.13 -0.53 -5.14
N PHE A 27 -17.03 0.75 -5.46
CA PHE A 27 -16.72 1.81 -4.50
C PHE A 27 -17.76 2.95 -4.61
N ASP A 28 -18.12 3.53 -3.46
CA ASP A 28 -19.04 4.68 -3.39
C ASP A 28 -18.37 6.00 -3.81
N ALA A 29 -17.04 6.02 -3.84
CA ALA A 29 -16.22 7.14 -4.26
C ALA A 29 -14.97 6.65 -4.99
N PRO A 30 -14.33 7.47 -5.85
CA PRO A 30 -13.09 7.10 -6.50
C PRO A 30 -11.98 6.89 -5.47
N ILE A 31 -11.13 5.89 -5.70
CA ILE A 31 -9.89 5.68 -4.95
C ILE A 31 -8.75 6.17 -5.84
N VAL A 32 -8.08 7.25 -5.43
CA VAL A 32 -6.95 7.84 -6.18
C VAL A 32 -5.68 7.67 -5.36
N ILE A 33 -4.75 6.91 -5.91
CA ILE A 33 -3.43 6.67 -5.32
C ILE A 33 -2.43 7.61 -5.99
N ASN A 34 -1.88 8.55 -5.24
CA ASN A 34 -1.00 9.62 -5.69
C ASN A 34 0.15 9.87 -4.68
N HIS A 35 0.94 10.94 -4.85
CA HIS A 35 2.06 11.26 -3.97
C HIS A 35 1.70 11.37 -2.48
N THR A 36 0.45 11.68 -2.13
CA THR A 36 0.01 11.76 -0.73
C THR A 36 -0.21 10.37 -0.09
N CYS A 37 -0.18 9.31 -0.89
CA CYS A 37 -0.37 7.91 -0.49
C CYS A 37 0.96 7.16 -0.25
N THR A 38 2.03 7.84 0.14
CA THR A 38 3.38 7.27 0.21
C THR A 38 3.91 7.06 1.64
N SER A 39 3.12 7.36 2.66
CA SER A 39 3.50 7.16 4.07
C SER A 39 3.20 5.75 4.55
N LEU A 40 4.17 4.83 4.44
CA LEU A 40 4.03 3.47 4.97
C LEU A 40 3.76 3.45 6.48
N GLU A 41 4.34 4.40 7.20
CA GLU A 41 4.20 4.53 8.65
C GLU A 41 2.76 4.83 9.09
N SER A 42 1.95 5.34 8.17
CA SER A 42 0.52 5.62 8.39
C SER A 42 -0.36 4.39 8.22
N ILE A 43 0.14 3.34 7.57
CA ILE A 43 -0.61 2.10 7.34
C ILE A 43 -0.47 1.21 8.57
N PRO A 44 -1.57 0.78 9.22
CA PRO A 44 -1.51 -0.18 10.31
C PRO A 44 -0.91 -1.52 9.87
N PHE A 45 -0.15 -2.18 10.74
CA PHE A 45 0.45 -3.48 10.42
C PHE A 45 -0.57 -4.56 10.07
N ASP A 46 -1.71 -4.58 10.76
CA ASP A 46 -2.80 -5.49 10.46
C ASP A 46 -3.42 -5.26 9.07
N ALA A 47 -3.41 -4.02 8.57
CA ALA A 47 -3.82 -3.73 7.21
C ALA A 47 -2.81 -4.27 6.17
N ILE A 48 -1.49 -4.15 6.44
CA ILE A 48 -0.46 -4.75 5.57
C ILE A 48 -0.57 -6.28 5.61
N ALA A 49 -0.68 -6.88 6.80
CA ALA A 49 -0.85 -8.34 6.92
C ALA A 49 -2.12 -8.82 6.20
N THR A 50 -3.23 -8.07 6.31
CA THR A 50 -4.47 -8.37 5.59
C THR A 50 -4.27 -8.27 4.08
N ALA A 51 -3.53 -7.27 3.60
CA ALA A 51 -3.22 -7.11 2.18
C ALA A 51 -2.36 -8.27 1.64
N GLN A 52 -1.36 -8.72 2.40
CA GLN A 52 -0.53 -9.88 2.04
C GLN A 52 -1.34 -11.17 1.93
N ASP A 53 -2.28 -11.37 2.83
CA ASP A 53 -3.14 -12.57 2.85
C ASP A 53 -4.21 -12.52 1.73
N SER A 54 -4.91 -11.40 1.60
CA SER A 54 -6.11 -11.27 0.76
C SER A 54 -5.86 -10.77 -0.65
N CYS A 55 -4.83 -9.93 -0.90
CA CYS A 55 -4.57 -9.39 -2.23
C CYS A 55 -3.79 -10.38 -3.10
N LYS A 56 -4.34 -10.70 -4.27
CA LYS A 56 -3.69 -11.52 -5.29
C LYS A 56 -3.75 -10.74 -6.61
N TRP A 57 -2.63 -10.19 -7.00
CA TRP A 57 -2.57 -9.15 -8.03
C TRP A 57 -2.04 -9.69 -9.36
N HIS A 58 -2.82 -9.53 -10.45
CA HIS A 58 -2.34 -9.65 -11.83
C HIS A 58 -1.84 -8.28 -12.31
N TYR A 59 -0.56 -8.19 -12.64
CA TYR A 59 0.09 -6.95 -13.05
C TYR A 59 0.85 -7.09 -14.37
N ALA A 60 0.23 -6.61 -15.46
CA ALA A 60 0.83 -6.52 -16.78
C ALA A 60 1.71 -5.26 -16.87
N ARG A 61 2.99 -5.43 -17.25
CA ARG A 61 3.96 -4.34 -17.18
C ARG A 61 5.16 -4.53 -18.08
N LEU A 62 5.78 -3.43 -18.54
CA LEU A 62 7.15 -3.40 -19.05
C LEU A 62 8.05 -2.61 -18.11
N SER A 63 9.13 -1.95 -18.67
CA SER A 63 10.16 -1.28 -17.87
C SER A 63 9.60 -0.28 -16.85
N HIS A 64 8.77 0.68 -17.27
CA HIS A 64 8.22 1.65 -16.32
C HIS A 64 7.37 1.01 -15.23
N GLY A 65 6.54 0.04 -15.56
CA GLY A 65 5.76 -0.69 -14.55
C GLY A 65 6.64 -1.52 -13.61
N ARG A 66 7.84 -1.93 -14.04
CA ARG A 66 8.79 -2.63 -13.18
C ARG A 66 9.35 -1.75 -12.06
N GLN A 67 9.27 -0.43 -12.18
CA GLN A 67 9.66 0.49 -11.11
C GLN A 67 8.93 0.18 -9.80
N LEU A 68 7.64 -0.23 -9.86
CA LEU A 68 6.91 -0.66 -8.66
C LEU A 68 7.51 -1.92 -8.04
N MET A 69 7.93 -2.88 -8.87
CA MET A 69 8.56 -4.12 -8.40
C MET A 69 9.90 -3.83 -7.71
N VAL A 70 10.73 -2.98 -8.31
CA VAL A 70 11.97 -2.50 -7.68
C VAL A 70 11.66 -1.78 -6.36
N GLY A 71 10.59 -0.99 -6.32
CA GLY A 71 10.13 -0.33 -5.09
C GLY A 71 9.75 -1.32 -3.99
N PHE A 72 9.06 -2.41 -4.32
CA PHE A 72 8.79 -3.48 -3.36
C PHE A 72 10.07 -4.14 -2.85
N ASP A 73 11.04 -4.45 -3.74
CA ASP A 73 12.33 -5.04 -3.36
C ASP A 73 13.10 -4.13 -2.39
N LEU A 74 13.12 -2.81 -2.65
CA LEU A 74 13.80 -1.83 -1.79
C LEU A 74 13.15 -1.73 -0.42
N ILE A 75 11.82 -1.71 -0.37
CA ILE A 75 11.04 -1.63 0.87
C ILE A 75 11.21 -2.92 1.68
N GLU A 76 11.13 -4.09 1.05
CA GLU A 76 11.35 -5.38 1.70
C GLU A 76 12.78 -5.51 2.24
N ALA A 77 13.79 -5.07 1.48
CA ALA A 77 15.18 -5.05 1.91
C ALA A 77 15.40 -4.17 3.15
N ALA A 78 14.68 -3.05 3.27
CA ALA A 78 14.70 -2.18 4.43
C ALA A 78 13.90 -2.75 5.60
N ASP A 79 12.79 -3.43 5.33
CA ASP A 79 11.89 -4.02 6.31
C ASP A 79 11.18 -5.26 5.75
N PRO A 80 11.64 -6.48 6.10
CA PRO A 80 11.06 -7.73 5.61
C PRO A 80 9.60 -7.96 5.95
N PHE A 81 8.98 -7.13 6.77
CA PHE A 81 7.54 -7.17 7.01
C PHE A 81 6.73 -6.83 5.74
N TYR A 82 7.28 -6.00 4.87
CA TYR A 82 6.66 -5.63 3.60
C TYR A 82 7.08 -6.60 2.48
N ALA A 83 7.00 -7.91 2.75
CA ALA A 83 7.38 -8.93 1.78
C ALA A 83 6.37 -9.02 0.64
N ALA A 84 6.90 -9.06 -0.59
CA ALA A 84 6.14 -9.27 -1.81
C ALA A 84 6.87 -10.25 -2.74
N ILE A 85 6.15 -11.08 -3.46
CA ILE A 85 6.72 -12.10 -4.33
C ILE A 85 6.07 -12.13 -5.69
N TRP A 86 6.89 -12.23 -6.73
CA TRP A 86 6.47 -12.41 -8.11
C TRP A 86 7.49 -13.25 -8.89
N PRO A 87 7.06 -14.04 -9.89
CA PRO A 87 7.98 -14.70 -10.81
C PRO A 87 8.60 -13.68 -11.75
N SER A 88 9.93 -13.76 -11.99
CA SER A 88 10.68 -12.81 -12.81
C SER A 88 10.27 -12.80 -14.29
N ASP A 89 9.79 -13.92 -14.78
CA ASP A 89 9.53 -14.27 -16.19
C ASP A 89 8.04 -14.52 -16.50
N GLY A 90 7.16 -14.21 -15.55
CA GLY A 90 5.71 -14.43 -15.69
C GLY A 90 5.31 -15.90 -15.46
N GLY A 91 4.01 -16.18 -15.56
CA GLY A 91 3.52 -17.55 -15.77
C GLY A 91 2.71 -18.19 -14.63
N SER A 92 2.82 -17.79 -13.37
CA SER A 92 1.97 -18.29 -12.29
C SER A 92 1.87 -17.32 -11.13
N LEU A 93 0.72 -17.34 -10.45
CA LEU A 93 0.56 -16.65 -9.19
C LEU A 93 1.33 -17.42 -8.11
N PRO A 94 2.26 -16.79 -7.38
CA PRO A 94 2.87 -17.39 -6.19
C PRO A 94 1.81 -17.67 -5.11
N ASP A 95 2.09 -18.66 -4.26
CA ASP A 95 1.26 -19.02 -3.11
C ASP A 95 2.19 -19.14 -1.88
N GLU A 96 2.62 -17.98 -1.37
CA GLU A 96 3.51 -17.88 -0.23
C GLU A 96 2.81 -17.13 0.92
N PRO A 97 2.82 -17.71 2.13
CA PRO A 97 2.19 -17.06 3.28
C PRO A 97 2.94 -15.79 3.69
N ASP A 98 2.21 -14.83 4.27
CA ASP A 98 2.72 -13.57 4.79
C ASP A 98 3.45 -12.71 3.72
N MET A 99 3.12 -12.90 2.43
CA MET A 99 3.68 -12.15 1.32
C MET A 99 2.58 -11.65 0.36
N LEU A 100 2.75 -10.45 -0.18
CA LEU A 100 1.91 -9.97 -1.27
C LEU A 100 2.25 -10.76 -2.55
N CYS A 101 1.34 -11.61 -3.01
CA CYS A 101 1.54 -12.46 -4.17
C CYS A 101 1.10 -11.76 -5.45
N ILE A 102 2.01 -11.61 -6.40
CA ILE A 102 1.80 -10.90 -7.66
C ILE A 102 2.07 -11.82 -8.85
N TYR A 103 1.07 -11.99 -9.70
CA TYR A 103 1.24 -12.58 -11.03
C TYR A 103 1.72 -11.47 -11.96
N THR A 104 2.98 -11.50 -12.39
CA THR A 104 3.48 -10.52 -13.35
C THR A 104 3.40 -11.05 -14.77
N ASP A 105 3.05 -10.17 -15.72
CA ASP A 105 3.07 -10.45 -17.14
C ASP A 105 3.90 -9.35 -17.85
N PRO A 106 5.04 -9.69 -18.49
CA PRO A 106 5.93 -8.72 -19.12
C PRO A 106 5.39 -8.24 -20.48
N VAL A 107 4.20 -7.66 -20.48
CA VAL A 107 3.48 -7.18 -21.65
C VAL A 107 2.94 -5.77 -21.44
N THR A 108 2.62 -5.10 -22.56
CA THR A 108 1.90 -3.81 -22.56
C THR A 108 0.46 -3.99 -23.06
N ALA A 109 -0.10 -2.94 -23.68
CA ALA A 109 -1.43 -2.90 -24.24
C ALA A 109 -1.76 -4.11 -25.13
N ASP A 110 -0.84 -4.55 -25.98
CA ASP A 110 -1.01 -5.69 -26.89
C ASP A 110 -1.21 -7.03 -26.17
N GLY A 111 -0.69 -7.18 -24.97
CA GLY A 111 -0.84 -8.39 -24.16
C GLY A 111 -1.96 -8.28 -23.11
N TYR A 112 -2.53 -7.10 -22.89
CA TYR A 112 -3.52 -6.89 -21.85
C TYR A 112 -4.93 -6.57 -22.38
N TRP A 113 -5.08 -5.57 -23.26
CA TRP A 113 -6.39 -5.11 -23.72
C TRP A 113 -6.49 -4.87 -25.23
N LEU A 114 -5.40 -4.51 -25.91
CA LEU A 114 -5.41 -4.13 -27.33
C LEU A 114 -5.47 -5.38 -28.22
N GLY A 115 -6.35 -5.38 -29.18
CA GLY A 115 -6.49 -6.49 -30.12
C GLY A 115 -6.75 -7.83 -29.42
N GLY A 116 -5.87 -8.80 -29.58
CA GLY A 116 -5.97 -10.12 -28.92
C GLY A 116 -5.56 -10.12 -27.43
N GLY A 117 -5.00 -9.03 -26.92
CA GLY A 117 -4.53 -8.92 -25.54
C GLY A 117 -5.65 -9.09 -24.51
N ILE A 118 -6.86 -8.60 -24.81
CA ILE A 118 -8.01 -8.78 -23.95
C ILE A 118 -8.35 -10.27 -23.73
N ASP A 119 -8.16 -11.13 -24.73
CA ASP A 119 -8.40 -12.56 -24.60
C ASP A 119 -7.30 -13.26 -23.79
N ILE A 120 -6.07 -12.72 -23.81
CA ILE A 120 -4.97 -13.16 -22.96
C ILE A 120 -5.33 -12.87 -21.50
N THR A 121 -5.71 -11.64 -21.18
CA THR A 121 -6.13 -11.25 -19.82
C THR A 121 -7.33 -12.08 -19.34
N ARG A 122 -8.35 -12.31 -20.19
CA ARG A 122 -9.48 -13.20 -19.89
C ARG A 122 -9.00 -14.61 -19.53
N SER A 123 -8.05 -15.14 -20.30
CA SER A 123 -7.51 -16.49 -20.07
C SER A 123 -6.73 -16.59 -18.75
N ILE A 124 -5.95 -15.57 -18.39
CA ILE A 124 -5.23 -15.50 -17.13
C ILE A 124 -6.20 -15.44 -15.95
N LEU A 125 -7.15 -14.53 -15.98
CA LEU A 125 -8.12 -14.35 -14.90
C LEU A 125 -9.05 -15.56 -14.74
N ALA A 126 -9.50 -16.17 -15.83
CA ALA A 126 -10.31 -17.40 -15.79
C ALA A 126 -9.49 -18.63 -15.34
N GLY A 127 -8.22 -18.70 -15.72
CA GLY A 127 -7.31 -19.79 -15.36
C GLY A 127 -6.76 -19.70 -13.94
N THR A 128 -6.81 -18.51 -13.32
CA THR A 128 -6.29 -18.26 -11.96
C THR A 128 -7.36 -17.56 -11.10
N PRO A 129 -8.38 -18.30 -10.64
CA PRO A 129 -9.52 -17.72 -9.91
C PRO A 129 -9.18 -17.04 -8.58
N ALA A 130 -7.97 -17.25 -8.06
CA ALA A 130 -7.48 -16.58 -6.86
C ALA A 130 -7.13 -15.10 -7.10
N LEU A 131 -6.90 -14.70 -8.35
CA LEU A 131 -6.62 -13.30 -8.70
C LEU A 131 -7.87 -12.44 -8.44
N ASN A 132 -7.69 -11.39 -7.66
CA ASN A 132 -8.76 -10.48 -7.26
C ASN A 132 -8.45 -9.00 -7.53
N ILE A 133 -7.24 -8.71 -8.03
CA ILE A 133 -6.83 -7.39 -8.53
C ILE A 133 -6.20 -7.60 -9.90
N SER A 134 -6.50 -6.72 -10.87
CA SER A 134 -5.86 -6.72 -12.18
C SER A 134 -5.55 -5.31 -12.65
N ALA A 135 -4.37 -5.12 -13.20
CA ALA A 135 -3.88 -3.84 -13.70
C ALA A 135 -2.89 -4.00 -14.85
N MET A 136 -2.80 -2.95 -15.66
CA MET A 136 -1.72 -2.76 -16.62
C MET A 136 -1.11 -1.37 -16.41
N SER A 137 0.21 -1.29 -16.33
CA SER A 137 0.93 -0.02 -16.40
C SER A 137 1.32 0.32 -17.84
N TRP A 138 1.26 1.61 -18.15
CA TRP A 138 1.75 2.13 -19.41
C TRP A 138 3.29 2.14 -19.45
N CYS A 139 3.85 2.05 -20.64
CA CYS A 139 5.23 2.40 -20.91
C CYS A 139 5.27 3.81 -21.54
N THR A 140 5.46 3.92 -22.84
CA THR A 140 5.54 5.20 -23.55
C THR A 140 4.37 5.45 -24.51
N GLU A 141 3.38 4.57 -24.54
CA GLU A 141 2.29 4.57 -25.53
C GLU A 141 1.49 5.88 -25.50
N LEU A 142 1.25 6.42 -24.30
CA LEU A 142 0.46 7.65 -24.14
C LEU A 142 1.15 8.90 -24.68
N ASN A 143 2.47 8.87 -24.93
CA ASN A 143 3.21 9.99 -25.53
C ASN A 143 2.72 10.34 -26.94
N THR A 144 2.18 9.34 -27.67
CA THR A 144 1.68 9.50 -29.03
C THR A 144 0.24 9.00 -29.22
N ALA A 145 -0.41 8.54 -28.15
CA ALA A 145 -1.75 8.01 -28.20
C ALA A 145 -2.77 9.07 -28.62
N SER A 146 -3.72 8.67 -29.44
CA SER A 146 -4.89 9.48 -29.76
C SER A 146 -5.91 9.41 -28.60
N GLN A 147 -6.85 10.34 -28.59
CA GLN A 147 -8.00 10.27 -27.68
C GLN A 147 -8.79 8.96 -27.85
N SER A 148 -9.03 8.54 -29.09
CA SER A 148 -9.74 7.29 -29.36
C SER A 148 -9.01 6.07 -28.79
N TYR A 149 -7.69 6.05 -28.80
CA TYR A 149 -6.90 4.97 -28.20
C TYR A 149 -7.15 4.84 -26.68
N VAL A 150 -7.23 5.96 -25.98
CA VAL A 150 -7.58 5.96 -24.55
C VAL A 150 -9.03 5.54 -24.33
N GLN A 151 -9.98 5.98 -25.18
CA GLN A 151 -11.37 5.56 -25.08
C GLN A 151 -11.53 4.04 -25.33
N ASP A 152 -10.76 3.47 -26.25
CA ASP A 152 -10.74 2.02 -26.48
C ASP A 152 -10.20 1.27 -25.25
N TYR A 153 -9.12 1.78 -24.61
CA TYR A 153 -8.62 1.26 -23.33
C TYR A 153 -9.69 1.29 -22.24
N LEU A 154 -10.32 2.43 -22.02
CA LEU A 154 -11.35 2.59 -20.98
C LEU A 154 -12.55 1.64 -21.23
N THR A 155 -12.92 1.43 -22.50
CA THR A 155 -13.97 0.50 -22.90
C THR A 155 -13.56 -0.95 -22.64
N ALA A 156 -12.32 -1.31 -22.94
CA ALA A 156 -11.80 -2.65 -22.68
C ALA A 156 -11.75 -2.96 -21.17
N MET A 157 -11.30 -2.00 -20.35
CA MET A 157 -11.31 -2.12 -18.89
C MET A 157 -12.72 -2.34 -18.34
N GLN A 158 -13.71 -1.55 -18.78
CA GLN A 158 -15.11 -1.72 -18.37
C GLN A 158 -15.68 -3.08 -18.81
N THR A 159 -15.26 -3.59 -19.97
CA THR A 159 -15.64 -4.91 -20.45
C THR A 159 -15.12 -5.99 -19.52
N LEU A 160 -13.85 -5.94 -19.16
CA LEU A 160 -13.23 -6.88 -18.22
C LEU A 160 -13.87 -6.80 -16.83
N GLU A 161 -14.16 -5.61 -16.31
CA GLU A 161 -14.90 -5.43 -15.05
C GLU A 161 -16.27 -6.13 -15.07
N SER A 162 -16.99 -6.02 -16.19
CA SER A 162 -18.30 -6.67 -16.36
C SER A 162 -18.18 -8.20 -16.41
N GLU A 163 -17.12 -8.72 -17.01
CA GLU A 163 -16.87 -10.15 -17.17
C GLU A 163 -16.32 -10.80 -15.89
N PHE A 164 -15.56 -10.04 -15.10
CA PHE A 164 -14.91 -10.51 -13.86
C PHE A 164 -15.32 -9.67 -12.64
N PRO A 165 -16.57 -9.77 -12.20
CA PRO A 165 -17.12 -8.91 -11.14
C PRO A 165 -16.47 -9.13 -9.74
N ASN A 166 -15.66 -10.17 -9.56
CA ASN A 166 -14.92 -10.45 -8.35
C ASN A 166 -13.45 -9.94 -8.42
N VAL A 167 -13.07 -9.24 -9.49
CA VAL A 167 -11.74 -8.68 -9.69
C VAL A 167 -11.83 -7.17 -9.67
N THR A 168 -11.02 -6.52 -8.84
CA THR A 168 -10.85 -5.08 -8.85
C THR A 168 -9.87 -4.68 -9.94
N PHE A 169 -10.31 -3.88 -10.89
CA PHE A 169 -9.45 -3.35 -11.94
C PHE A 169 -8.89 -2.00 -11.52
N VAL A 170 -7.56 -1.86 -11.60
CA VAL A 170 -6.84 -0.62 -11.28
C VAL A 170 -6.41 0.05 -12.57
N TYR A 171 -6.84 1.29 -12.75
CA TYR A 171 -6.46 2.13 -13.88
C TYR A 171 -5.15 2.86 -13.55
N PHE A 172 -4.28 3.00 -14.54
CA PHE A 172 -3.01 3.68 -14.40
C PHE A 172 -2.96 4.90 -15.32
N THR A 173 -2.38 6.01 -14.85
CA THR A 173 -1.87 7.04 -15.76
C THR A 173 -0.50 6.60 -16.30
N GLY A 174 -0.04 7.21 -17.38
CA GLY A 174 1.34 7.07 -17.86
C GLY A 174 2.32 7.81 -16.96
N THR A 175 3.61 7.66 -17.24
CA THR A 175 4.73 8.29 -16.53
C THR A 175 4.80 9.81 -16.75
N ALA A 176 5.75 10.51 -16.10
CA ALA A 176 6.08 11.91 -16.37
C ALA A 176 7.44 12.11 -17.07
N GLU A 177 8.02 11.04 -17.67
CA GLU A 177 9.40 10.99 -18.15
C GLU A 177 9.76 12.01 -19.24
N TYR A 178 8.85 12.33 -20.18
CA TYR A 178 9.16 13.20 -21.32
C TYR A 178 8.56 14.59 -21.21
N ASP A 179 9.23 15.57 -21.81
CA ASP A 179 8.78 16.94 -22.01
C ASP A 179 8.31 17.20 -23.47
N GLY A 180 8.11 18.48 -23.81
CA GLY A 180 7.71 18.93 -25.13
C GLY A 180 6.36 18.36 -25.58
N ALA A 181 6.21 18.13 -26.89
CA ALA A 181 4.94 17.63 -27.46
C ALA A 181 4.53 16.26 -26.95
N TYR A 182 5.50 15.38 -26.67
CA TYR A 182 5.24 14.03 -26.14
C TYR A 182 4.69 14.09 -24.71
N GLY A 183 5.32 14.85 -23.83
CA GLY A 183 4.85 15.03 -22.48
C GLY A 183 3.49 15.75 -22.41
N TYR A 184 3.26 16.73 -23.27
CA TYR A 184 1.96 17.40 -23.38
C TYR A 184 0.86 16.43 -23.83
N ASN A 185 1.07 15.65 -24.90
CA ASN A 185 0.09 14.66 -25.32
C ASN A 185 -0.21 13.65 -24.22
N ARG A 186 0.84 13.14 -23.56
CA ARG A 186 0.68 12.21 -22.43
C ARG A 186 -0.16 12.82 -21.30
N ALA A 187 0.12 14.07 -20.91
CA ALA A 187 -0.65 14.75 -19.86
C ALA A 187 -2.14 14.88 -20.23
N LEU A 188 -2.47 15.17 -21.49
CA LEU A 188 -3.86 15.16 -21.97
C LEU A 188 -4.50 13.77 -21.84
N ARG A 189 -3.78 12.70 -22.20
CA ARG A 189 -4.30 11.31 -22.10
C ARG A 189 -4.45 10.89 -20.64
N ASN A 190 -3.51 11.26 -19.79
CA ASN A 190 -3.58 11.02 -18.34
C ASN A 190 -4.80 11.71 -17.73
N GLU A 191 -5.10 12.94 -18.13
CA GLU A 191 -6.28 13.67 -17.64
C GLU A 191 -7.59 13.02 -18.07
N GLU A 192 -7.65 12.43 -19.26
CA GLU A 192 -8.81 11.64 -19.70
C GLU A 192 -9.04 10.42 -18.80
N ILE A 193 -7.97 9.70 -18.46
CA ILE A 193 -8.03 8.55 -17.54
C ILE A 193 -8.47 9.00 -16.14
N ARG A 194 -7.87 10.07 -15.58
CA ARG A 194 -8.25 10.62 -14.26
C ARG A 194 -9.72 11.00 -14.21
N SER A 195 -10.15 11.81 -15.21
CA SER A 195 -11.53 12.28 -15.29
C SER A 195 -12.53 11.12 -15.37
N PHE A 196 -12.21 10.08 -16.15
CA PHE A 196 -13.02 8.88 -16.22
C PHE A 196 -13.09 8.14 -14.88
N CYS A 197 -11.96 7.92 -14.23
CA CYS A 197 -11.89 7.21 -12.95
C CYS A 197 -12.67 7.93 -11.85
N VAL A 198 -12.53 9.26 -11.77
CA VAL A 198 -13.27 10.09 -10.81
C VAL A 198 -14.77 10.05 -11.08
N ALA A 199 -15.18 10.19 -12.34
CA ALA A 199 -16.61 10.19 -12.72
C ALA A 199 -17.30 8.83 -12.52
N ASN A 200 -16.54 7.73 -12.49
CA ASN A 200 -17.08 6.36 -12.45
C ASN A 200 -16.67 5.59 -11.18
N ASN A 201 -16.16 6.28 -10.14
CA ASN A 201 -15.76 5.69 -8.86
C ASN A 201 -14.77 4.53 -9.03
N LYS A 202 -13.74 4.71 -9.88
CA LYS A 202 -12.73 3.69 -10.16
C LYS A 202 -11.53 3.82 -9.23
N VAL A 203 -10.72 2.77 -9.20
CA VAL A 203 -9.40 2.78 -8.57
C VAL A 203 -8.38 3.28 -9.59
N LEU A 204 -7.72 4.38 -9.27
CA LEU A 204 -6.69 5.00 -10.09
C LEU A 204 -5.34 4.97 -9.36
N TYR A 205 -4.33 4.42 -10.01
CA TYR A 205 -2.93 4.59 -9.61
C TYR A 205 -2.32 5.69 -10.49
N ASP A 206 -2.11 6.88 -9.92
CA ASP A 206 -1.68 8.07 -10.66
C ASP A 206 -0.16 8.14 -10.75
N PHE A 207 0.37 7.42 -11.73
CA PHE A 207 1.80 7.28 -11.94
C PHE A 207 2.48 8.62 -12.32
N GLU A 208 1.84 9.45 -13.17
CA GLU A 208 2.35 10.79 -13.51
C GLU A 208 2.45 11.70 -12.28
N ASP A 209 1.48 11.59 -11.37
CA ASP A 209 1.53 12.36 -10.12
C ASP A 209 2.71 11.90 -9.26
N LEU A 210 2.90 10.59 -9.09
CA LEU A 210 4.02 10.03 -8.34
C LEU A 210 5.39 10.35 -8.94
N ASP A 211 5.50 10.50 -10.25
CA ASP A 211 6.74 10.94 -10.90
C ASP A 211 7.00 12.44 -10.71
N SER A 212 5.95 13.25 -10.69
CA SER A 212 6.08 14.72 -10.75
C SER A 212 6.18 15.39 -9.38
N TRP A 213 5.83 14.70 -8.29
CA TRP A 213 5.90 15.24 -6.94
C TRP A 213 7.01 14.58 -6.13
N TRP A 214 7.83 15.37 -5.49
CA TRP A 214 8.87 14.96 -4.57
C TRP A 214 8.72 15.69 -3.23
N TYR A 215 8.93 14.95 -2.12
CA TYR A 215 8.88 15.53 -0.79
C TYR A 215 10.24 16.11 -0.43
N ASN A 216 10.34 17.45 -0.36
CA ASN A 216 11.55 18.14 0.08
C ASN A 216 11.67 18.04 1.62
N PRO A 217 12.61 17.26 2.16
CA PRO A 217 12.73 17.06 3.61
C PRO A 217 13.28 18.31 4.33
N VAL A 218 13.90 19.24 3.59
CA VAL A 218 14.43 20.49 4.15
C VAL A 218 13.33 21.57 4.24
N ALA A 219 12.51 21.67 3.22
CA ALA A 219 11.35 22.55 3.20
C ALA A 219 10.14 21.97 3.97
N GLU A 220 10.17 20.67 4.30
CA GLU A 220 9.05 19.91 4.87
C GLU A 220 7.77 20.03 4.02
N ALA A 221 7.90 20.03 2.70
CA ALA A 221 6.82 20.27 1.76
C ALA A 221 6.96 19.42 0.49
N TRP A 222 5.82 19.18 -0.14
CA TRP A 222 5.78 18.58 -1.47
C TRP A 222 6.09 19.63 -2.53
N GLU A 223 6.97 19.30 -3.48
CA GLU A 223 7.34 20.11 -4.62
C GLU A 223 6.94 19.42 -5.91
N LYS A 224 6.28 20.14 -6.82
CA LYS A 224 5.85 19.61 -8.12
C LYS A 224 6.74 20.11 -9.23
N ALA A 225 7.27 19.20 -10.03
CA ALA A 225 7.97 19.57 -11.26
C ALA A 225 6.98 19.73 -12.42
N THR A 226 7.14 20.82 -13.16
CA THR A 226 6.35 21.15 -14.35
C THR A 226 7.20 21.89 -15.36
N TYR A 227 6.78 21.87 -16.62
CA TYR A 227 7.31 22.76 -17.66
C TYR A 227 6.16 23.43 -18.41
N GLU A 228 6.49 24.48 -19.16
CA GLU A 228 5.53 25.17 -20.01
C GLU A 228 5.67 24.69 -21.46
N TYR A 229 4.56 24.31 -22.06
CA TYR A 229 4.48 23.95 -23.48
C TYR A 229 3.26 24.60 -24.12
N GLU A 230 3.48 25.48 -25.11
CA GLU A 230 2.43 26.20 -25.85
C GLU A 230 1.41 26.90 -24.92
N GLY A 231 1.88 27.47 -23.80
CA GLY A 231 1.04 28.16 -22.81
C GLY A 231 0.32 27.24 -21.81
N HIS A 232 0.63 25.94 -21.82
CA HIS A 232 0.11 24.95 -20.87
C HIS A 232 1.17 24.55 -19.85
N ILE A 233 0.78 24.44 -18.59
CA ILE A 233 1.64 23.90 -17.54
C ILE A 233 1.47 22.38 -17.52
N VAL A 234 2.54 21.66 -17.77
CA VAL A 234 2.55 20.21 -17.97
C VAL A 234 3.41 19.55 -16.88
N PRO A 235 2.93 18.48 -16.22
CA PRO A 235 3.75 17.69 -15.29
C PRO A 235 4.96 17.05 -16.00
N VAL A 236 6.09 17.03 -15.30
CA VAL A 236 7.31 16.33 -15.74
C VAL A 236 7.92 15.63 -14.53
N GLU A 237 8.70 14.58 -14.76
CA GLU A 237 9.42 13.88 -13.70
C GLU A 237 10.24 14.88 -12.88
N HIS A 238 10.12 14.79 -11.55
CA HIS A 238 10.85 15.68 -10.65
C HIS A 238 12.35 15.41 -10.76
N PRO A 239 13.22 16.43 -10.85
CA PRO A 239 14.68 16.23 -10.99
C PRO A 239 15.31 15.36 -9.90
N GLU A 240 14.80 15.41 -8.68
CA GLU A 240 15.27 14.55 -7.58
C GLU A 240 14.85 13.09 -7.71
N LEU A 241 13.82 12.81 -8.51
CA LEU A 241 13.35 11.45 -8.80
C LEU A 241 13.95 10.92 -10.10
N ALA A 242 14.46 11.80 -10.96
CA ALA A 242 15.05 11.43 -12.24
C ALA A 242 16.37 10.68 -12.02
N GLY A 243 16.62 9.65 -12.83
CA GLY A 243 17.84 8.84 -12.76
C GLY A 243 17.85 7.71 -13.76
N ASP A 244 18.87 6.90 -13.67
CA ASP A 244 19.04 5.67 -14.47
C ASP A 244 19.52 4.51 -13.57
N ASP A 245 19.11 4.53 -12.32
CA ASP A 245 19.46 3.49 -11.34
C ASP A 245 18.68 2.21 -11.59
N ALA A 246 17.39 2.34 -11.95
CA ALA A 246 16.51 1.23 -12.28
C ALA A 246 15.36 1.67 -13.20
N GLU A 247 15.22 0.98 -14.36
CA GLU A 247 14.04 1.11 -15.24
C GLU A 247 13.71 2.58 -15.60
N HIS A 248 14.73 3.35 -15.96
CA HIS A 248 14.66 4.76 -16.42
C HIS A 248 14.33 5.78 -15.32
N THR A 249 14.58 5.48 -14.05
CA THR A 249 14.37 6.41 -12.95
C THR A 249 15.34 6.11 -11.79
N SER A 250 15.28 6.90 -10.70
CA SER A 250 16.07 6.66 -9.49
C SER A 250 15.45 5.57 -8.60
N TYR A 251 16.26 5.00 -7.70
CA TYR A 251 15.75 4.11 -6.64
C TYR A 251 14.75 4.81 -5.71
N GLU A 252 14.94 6.10 -5.44
CA GLU A 252 14.00 6.90 -4.64
C GLU A 252 12.62 6.96 -5.29
N SER A 253 12.58 7.19 -6.60
CA SER A 253 11.34 7.16 -7.40
C SER A 253 10.66 5.79 -7.35
N CYS A 254 11.44 4.71 -7.50
CA CYS A 254 10.92 3.34 -7.39
C CYS A 254 10.32 3.08 -5.99
N GLU A 255 11.03 3.48 -4.93
CA GLU A 255 10.55 3.31 -3.55
C GLU A 255 9.27 4.10 -3.31
N GLN A 256 9.17 5.36 -3.78
CA GLN A 256 7.95 6.17 -3.69
C GLN A 256 6.74 5.46 -4.32
N LYS A 257 6.91 4.86 -5.49
CA LYS A 257 5.87 4.08 -6.18
C LYS A 257 5.53 2.79 -5.41
N GLY A 258 6.52 2.07 -4.92
CA GLY A 258 6.30 0.89 -4.07
C GLY A 258 5.51 1.21 -2.80
N ARG A 259 5.79 2.35 -2.15
CA ARG A 259 5.05 2.86 -0.99
C ARG A 259 3.59 3.13 -1.33
N ALA A 260 3.34 3.81 -2.45
CA ALA A 260 1.98 4.07 -2.94
C ALA A 260 1.23 2.77 -3.30
N ALA A 261 1.93 1.77 -3.84
CA ALA A 261 1.33 0.47 -4.13
C ALA A 261 0.96 -0.29 -2.84
N TRP A 262 1.77 -0.26 -1.80
CA TRP A 262 1.40 -0.81 -0.49
C TRP A 262 0.18 -0.10 0.11
N TRP A 263 0.12 1.23 0.00
CA TRP A 263 -1.06 1.99 0.41
C TRP A 263 -2.32 1.52 -0.32
N MET A 264 -2.23 1.37 -1.65
CA MET A 264 -3.31 0.84 -2.47
C MET A 264 -3.77 -0.53 -1.99
N MET A 265 -2.85 -1.48 -1.77
CA MET A 265 -3.19 -2.82 -1.33
C MET A 265 -3.88 -2.82 0.03
N ALA A 266 -3.43 -1.99 0.97
CA ALA A 266 -4.06 -1.84 2.26
C ALA A 266 -5.50 -1.29 2.14
N VAL A 267 -5.71 -0.27 1.30
CA VAL A 267 -7.06 0.29 1.06
C VAL A 267 -7.97 -0.76 0.41
N LEU A 268 -7.49 -1.47 -0.60
CA LEU A 268 -8.28 -2.50 -1.29
C LEU A 268 -8.59 -3.69 -0.38
N SER A 269 -7.75 -4.01 0.59
CA SER A 269 -8.02 -5.04 1.61
C SER A 269 -8.93 -4.57 2.74
N GLY A 270 -9.47 -3.34 2.67
CA GLY A 270 -10.48 -2.81 3.59
C GLY A 270 -9.98 -1.84 4.65
N TRP A 271 -8.72 -1.42 4.59
CA TRP A 271 -8.25 -0.34 5.46
C TRP A 271 -8.86 0.99 5.06
N LEU A 272 -9.48 1.67 6.02
CA LEU A 272 -9.98 3.02 5.84
C LEU A 272 -8.83 3.99 6.01
N ALA A 273 -8.24 4.41 4.89
CA ALA A 273 -7.21 5.43 4.91
C ALA A 273 -7.74 6.73 5.53
N PRO A 274 -6.92 7.49 6.26
CA PRO A 274 -7.29 8.83 6.70
C PRO A 274 -7.72 9.65 5.48
N THR A 275 -8.95 10.19 5.49
CA THR A 275 -9.37 11.12 4.44
C THR A 275 -8.44 12.32 4.49
N ALA A 276 -7.81 12.67 3.36
CA ALA A 276 -7.23 13.98 3.22
C ALA A 276 -8.33 14.99 3.55
N VAL A 277 -8.11 15.83 4.55
CA VAL A 277 -9.10 16.83 4.96
C VAL A 277 -9.27 17.76 3.76
N ASP A 278 -10.39 17.66 3.06
CA ASP A 278 -10.81 18.61 2.04
C ASP A 278 -10.79 20.02 2.65
N GLY A 279 -9.95 20.89 2.16
CA GLY A 279 -9.94 22.28 2.58
C GLY A 279 -8.66 23.04 2.37
N GLY A 280 -8.02 22.93 1.24
CA GLY A 280 -6.96 23.86 0.82
C GLY A 280 -7.15 24.24 -0.64
N GLY A 281 -7.71 25.43 -0.89
CA GLY A 281 -7.55 26.10 -2.19
C GLY A 281 -6.06 26.31 -2.49
N PRO A 282 -5.64 26.85 -3.66
CA PRO A 282 -4.26 26.92 -4.14
C PRO A 282 -3.33 27.79 -3.28
N GLY A 283 -3.41 27.69 -1.98
CA GLY A 283 -2.65 28.42 -0.97
C GLY A 283 -2.33 27.63 0.30
N ASP A 284 -2.79 26.37 0.44
CA ASP A 284 -2.62 25.61 1.70
C ASP A 284 -1.94 24.23 1.50
N ALA A 285 -1.11 24.09 0.47
CA ALA A 285 -0.26 22.94 0.21
C ALA A 285 1.03 22.92 1.07
N GLY A 286 1.00 23.53 2.23
CA GLY A 286 2.16 23.77 3.10
C GLY A 286 2.18 23.02 4.43
N ARG A 287 1.34 22.00 4.62
CA ARG A 287 1.50 21.03 5.72
C ARG A 287 1.68 19.65 5.12
N GLY A 288 2.93 19.22 5.09
CA GLY A 288 3.25 17.81 4.99
C GLY A 288 2.42 17.03 6.01
N PRO A 289 2.23 15.70 5.86
CA PRO A 289 1.36 14.93 6.74
C PRO A 289 1.64 15.35 8.16
N SER A 290 0.62 15.93 8.82
CA SER A 290 0.70 16.21 10.24
C SER A 290 1.20 14.92 10.86
N ARG A 291 2.38 14.97 11.51
CA ARG A 291 2.90 13.83 12.24
C ARG A 291 1.74 13.27 13.03
N SER A 292 1.22 12.14 12.58
CA SER A 292 0.23 11.36 13.28
C SER A 292 0.84 11.00 14.62
N GLY A 293 0.29 11.55 15.67
CA GLY A 293 0.62 11.24 17.04
C GLY A 293 1.86 11.95 17.57
N ASP A 294 1.66 12.77 18.58
CA ASP A 294 2.64 13.41 19.47
C ASP A 294 3.57 12.42 20.21
N PHE A 295 3.94 11.29 19.57
CA PHE A 295 4.79 10.28 20.20
C PHE A 295 6.15 10.21 19.51
N GLU A 296 7.17 10.84 20.07
CA GLU A 296 8.54 10.44 19.80
C GLU A 296 8.76 9.04 20.38
N LEU A 297 8.44 8.00 19.61
CA LEU A 297 8.57 6.61 20.05
C LEU A 297 9.91 6.04 19.61
N SER A 298 10.67 5.49 20.54
CA SER A 298 12.00 4.91 20.28
C SER A 298 12.24 3.69 21.17
N CYS A 299 13.17 2.81 20.77
CA CYS A 299 13.69 1.77 21.66
C CYS A 299 15.19 1.62 21.49
N HIS A 300 15.91 1.44 22.59
CA HIS A 300 17.34 1.22 22.58
C HIS A 300 17.79 0.34 23.75
N PRO A 301 18.68 -0.66 23.53
CA PRO A 301 19.19 -1.11 22.24
C PRO A 301 18.13 -1.85 21.40
N ASN A 302 18.27 -1.78 20.07
CA ASN A 302 17.53 -2.60 19.12
C ASN A 302 18.50 -2.95 17.96
N PRO A 303 18.92 -4.20 17.77
CA PRO A 303 18.51 -5.42 18.49
C PRO A 303 18.82 -5.41 19.99
N CYS A 304 17.99 -6.09 20.79
CA CYS A 304 18.14 -6.16 22.23
C CYS A 304 18.49 -7.58 22.72
N ASN A 305 19.22 -7.68 23.86
CA ASN A 305 19.60 -8.96 24.48
C ASN A 305 19.67 -8.83 26.02
N PRO A 306 18.69 -9.29 26.81
CA PRO A 306 17.28 -9.50 26.39
C PRO A 306 16.44 -8.23 26.60
N GLY A 307 17.01 -7.11 27.06
CA GLY A 307 16.28 -5.92 27.46
C GLY A 307 16.46 -4.75 26.52
N THR A 308 15.38 -3.96 26.35
CA THR A 308 15.40 -2.67 25.67
C THR A 308 14.60 -1.64 26.45
N THR A 309 14.99 -0.38 26.35
CA THR A 309 14.23 0.75 26.90
C THR A 309 13.40 1.37 25.80
N ILE A 310 12.09 1.42 25.99
CA ILE A 310 11.15 2.09 25.08
C ILE A 310 10.91 3.49 25.63
N GLY A 311 11.26 4.50 24.85
CA GLY A 311 11.07 5.91 25.13
C GLY A 311 9.95 6.50 24.28
N PHE A 312 9.14 7.40 24.87
CA PHE A 312 8.11 8.16 24.14
C PHE A 312 7.84 9.51 24.82
N SER A 313 7.20 10.44 24.09
CA SER A 313 6.78 11.72 24.64
C SER A 313 5.28 11.91 24.45
N LEU A 314 4.66 12.63 25.41
CA LEU A 314 3.24 13.03 25.36
C LEU A 314 3.16 14.55 25.39
N SER A 315 2.41 15.14 24.45
CA SER A 315 2.19 16.61 24.42
C SER A 315 1.24 17.11 25.48
N ALA A 316 0.34 16.24 25.98
CA ALA A 316 -0.64 16.55 27.03
C ALA A 316 -0.88 15.32 27.92
N PRO A 317 -1.40 15.50 29.17
CA PRO A 317 -1.79 14.38 30.01
C PRO A 317 -2.90 13.57 29.35
N ARG A 318 -2.72 12.22 29.26
CA ARG A 318 -3.71 11.33 28.64
C ARG A 318 -3.58 9.90 29.13
N HIS A 319 -4.68 9.14 29.03
CA HIS A 319 -4.63 7.70 29.23
C HIS A 319 -3.79 7.07 28.12
N THR A 320 -2.80 6.26 28.51
CA THR A 320 -1.80 5.70 27.60
C THR A 320 -1.71 4.19 27.80
N SER A 321 -1.81 3.45 26.72
CA SER A 321 -1.51 2.02 26.65
C SER A 321 -0.23 1.80 25.86
N LEU A 322 0.69 0.99 26.37
CA LEU A 322 1.89 0.53 25.64
C LEU A 322 2.00 -0.98 25.80
N SER A 323 1.95 -1.70 24.69
CA SER A 323 1.91 -3.15 24.66
C SER A 323 2.89 -3.74 23.65
N ILE A 324 3.38 -4.96 23.93
CA ILE A 324 4.23 -5.76 23.06
C ILE A 324 3.36 -6.84 22.41
N TYR A 325 3.55 -7.05 21.12
CA TYR A 325 2.89 -8.07 20.30
C TYR A 325 3.92 -8.94 19.60
N ASP A 326 3.56 -10.15 19.26
CA ASP A 326 4.33 -10.99 18.32
C ASP A 326 3.98 -10.64 16.87
N THR A 327 4.65 -11.28 15.90
CA THR A 327 4.43 -11.07 14.47
C THR A 327 3.07 -11.52 13.97
N GLN A 328 2.32 -12.29 14.76
CA GLN A 328 0.94 -12.70 14.46
C GLN A 328 -0.10 -11.75 15.11
N GLY A 329 0.35 -10.61 15.65
CA GLY A 329 -0.53 -9.64 16.30
C GLY A 329 -1.05 -10.08 17.68
N ARG A 330 -0.57 -11.18 18.25
CA ARG A 330 -1.00 -11.66 19.57
C ARG A 330 -0.31 -10.84 20.66
N LEU A 331 -1.09 -10.40 21.63
CA LEU A 331 -0.56 -9.69 22.79
C LEU A 331 0.43 -10.57 23.55
N VAL A 332 1.65 -10.08 23.72
CA VAL A 332 2.73 -10.71 24.49
C VAL A 332 2.82 -10.12 25.89
N ARG A 333 2.76 -8.78 25.98
CA ARG A 333 2.84 -8.10 27.27
C ARG A 333 2.25 -6.68 27.22
N THR A 334 1.49 -6.30 28.24
CA THR A 334 1.12 -4.90 28.50
C THR A 334 2.17 -4.28 29.43
N LEU A 335 2.82 -3.21 28.97
CA LEU A 335 3.84 -2.50 29.72
C LEU A 335 3.27 -1.30 30.48
N ILE A 336 2.30 -0.60 29.89
CA ILE A 336 1.62 0.58 30.45
C ILE A 336 0.14 0.47 30.10
N GLU A 337 -0.74 0.78 31.07
CA GLU A 337 -2.18 0.93 30.89
C GLU A 337 -2.71 1.87 31.97
N GLN A 338 -2.40 3.19 31.84
CA GLN A 338 -2.76 4.18 32.87
C GLN A 338 -2.69 5.62 32.32
N PRO A 339 -3.31 6.60 33.01
CA PRO A 339 -3.09 8.02 32.74
C PRO A 339 -1.63 8.39 33.00
N LEU A 340 -1.01 9.10 32.04
CA LEU A 340 0.34 9.67 32.16
C LEU A 340 0.28 11.19 31.97
N ALA A 341 1.23 11.89 32.61
CA ALA A 341 1.42 13.33 32.44
C ALA A 341 2.03 13.66 31.06
N ALA A 342 1.95 14.93 30.65
CA ALA A 342 2.72 15.41 29.50
C ALA A 342 4.23 15.30 29.81
N GLY A 343 5.05 15.08 28.75
CA GLY A 343 6.49 14.97 28.87
C GLY A 343 7.05 13.65 28.37
N LYS A 344 8.35 13.44 28.63
CA LYS A 344 9.07 12.24 28.21
C LYS A 344 8.88 11.10 29.22
N HIS A 345 8.63 9.91 28.68
CA HIS A 345 8.46 8.68 29.44
C HIS A 345 9.40 7.60 28.91
N SER A 346 9.76 6.66 29.78
CA SER A 346 10.53 5.49 29.38
C SER A 346 10.15 4.27 30.21
N ILE A 347 10.17 3.09 29.58
CA ILE A 347 9.91 1.82 30.25
C ILE A 347 10.80 0.73 29.67
N VAL A 348 11.22 -0.21 30.50
CA VAL A 348 12.06 -1.34 30.08
C VAL A 348 11.18 -2.56 29.78
N TRP A 349 11.38 -3.14 28.59
CA TRP A 349 10.95 -4.51 28.29
C TRP A 349 12.14 -5.45 28.34
N ASN A 350 12.03 -6.51 29.12
CA ASN A 350 13.12 -7.47 29.39
C ASN A 350 12.94 -8.80 28.65
N GLY A 351 12.17 -8.81 27.54
CA GLY A 351 11.94 -10.00 26.72
C GLY A 351 11.08 -11.06 27.44
N THR A 352 10.07 -10.63 28.22
CA THR A 352 9.12 -11.53 28.91
C THR A 352 7.68 -11.19 28.53
N ASN A 353 6.79 -12.18 28.63
CA ASN A 353 5.35 -12.02 28.51
C ASN A 353 4.70 -11.57 29.84
N ASP A 354 3.36 -11.42 29.87
CA ASP A 354 2.62 -11.01 31.07
C ASP A 354 2.74 -11.98 32.24
N SER A 355 2.97 -13.27 31.97
CA SER A 355 3.23 -14.26 33.04
C SER A 355 4.66 -14.21 33.58
N GLY A 356 5.52 -13.32 33.04
CA GLY A 356 6.94 -13.23 33.40
C GLY A 356 7.80 -14.30 32.72
N ALA A 357 7.25 -15.16 31.90
CA ALA A 357 8.00 -16.15 31.14
C ALA A 357 8.78 -15.47 30.00
N ARG A 358 9.98 -15.96 29.74
CA ARG A 358 10.84 -15.49 28.65
C ARG A 358 10.23 -15.87 27.31
N VAL A 359 10.19 -14.90 26.38
CA VAL A 359 9.75 -15.17 25.01
C VAL A 359 10.95 -15.53 24.11
N ALA A 360 10.71 -16.16 22.96
CA ALA A 360 11.75 -16.62 22.04
C ALA A 360 12.51 -15.43 21.41
N SER A 361 13.72 -15.69 20.89
CA SER A 361 14.37 -14.74 19.97
C SER A 361 13.52 -14.55 18.74
N GLY A 362 13.41 -13.34 18.26
CA GLY A 362 12.57 -13.02 17.10
C GLY A 362 12.16 -11.55 17.05
N LEU A 363 11.36 -11.23 16.05
CA LEU A 363 10.78 -9.92 15.87
C LEU A 363 9.53 -9.76 16.74
N TYR A 364 9.43 -8.61 17.41
CA TYR A 364 8.27 -8.18 18.21
C TYR A 364 7.86 -6.77 17.81
N LEU A 365 6.61 -6.44 18.05
CA LEU A 365 6.05 -5.11 17.82
C LEU A 365 5.74 -4.48 19.17
N TYR A 366 6.00 -3.18 19.33
CA TYR A 366 5.53 -2.43 20.47
C TYR A 366 4.64 -1.28 20.01
N ARG A 367 3.43 -1.22 20.56
CA ARG A 367 2.41 -0.24 20.20
C ARG A 367 2.09 0.64 21.38
N ILE A 368 2.13 1.96 21.16
CA ILE A 368 1.59 2.94 22.07
C ILE A 368 0.24 3.43 21.54
N THR A 369 -0.75 3.57 22.42
CA THR A 369 -2.05 4.16 22.10
C THR A 369 -2.39 5.20 23.15
N ALA A 370 -2.77 6.41 22.75
CA ALA A 370 -3.23 7.44 23.64
C ALA A 370 -4.18 8.41 22.92
N ALA A 371 -5.31 8.73 23.54
CA ALA A 371 -6.36 9.62 23.00
C ALA A 371 -6.90 9.19 21.61
N GLY A 372 -6.96 7.88 21.33
CA GLY A 372 -7.43 7.35 20.04
C GLY A 372 -6.36 7.31 18.93
N GLU A 373 -5.18 7.83 19.18
CA GLU A 373 -4.03 7.73 18.27
C GLU A 373 -3.12 6.57 18.69
N SER A 374 -2.47 5.93 17.73
CA SER A 374 -1.51 4.86 18.00
C SER A 374 -0.26 4.98 17.14
N SER A 375 0.87 4.54 17.70
CA SER A 375 2.14 4.40 16.98
C SER A 375 2.74 3.04 17.31
N THR A 376 3.26 2.35 16.30
CA THR A 376 3.84 1.01 16.44
C THR A 376 5.23 0.99 15.84
N LYS A 377 6.17 0.32 16.52
CA LYS A 377 7.54 0.09 16.03
C LYS A 377 8.00 -1.32 16.39
N LYS A 378 9.17 -1.71 15.88
CA LYS A 378 9.73 -3.07 15.98
C LYS A 378 10.83 -3.18 17.02
N ILE A 379 10.94 -4.36 17.62
CA ILE A 379 12.04 -4.77 18.48
C ILE A 379 12.54 -6.12 17.99
N LEU A 380 13.82 -6.22 17.65
CA LEU A 380 14.48 -7.49 17.40
C LEU A 380 15.12 -7.99 18.71
N LEU A 381 14.55 -9.07 19.26
CA LEU A 381 15.07 -9.74 20.45
C LEU A 381 16.05 -10.83 20.04
N LEU A 382 17.28 -10.73 20.51
CA LEU A 382 18.32 -11.74 20.37
C LEU A 382 18.61 -12.35 21.74
N ARG A 383 18.92 -13.64 21.75
CA ARG A 383 19.35 -14.38 22.96
C ARG A 383 20.46 -15.34 22.63
#